data_11aa37af6eb69928aa4753e8acbe10b5
#
_entry.id   11aa37af6eb69928aa4753e8acbe10b5
#
_cell.length_a   1.000
_cell.length_b   1.000
_cell.length_c   1.000
_cell.angle_alpha   90.00
_cell.angle_beta   90.00
_cell.angle_gamma   90.00
#
_symmetry.space_group_name_H-M   'P 1'
#
loop_
_entity.id
_entity.type
_entity.pdbx_description
1 polymer ?
#
loop_
_entity_poly.entity_id
_entity_poly.type
_entity_poly.pdbx_seq_one_letter_code
_entity_poly.pdbx_strand_id
1 'polypeptide(L)'
;MTNVEVDKKTYEMPPKEGFTVAHFLTVADMERSARYYEKVFDGRILSMGDTEGAPVYIQIANTWLLLNVGGGPTPDKPTVILSVPPDPNRLSSFMNIRVADIQACYKLWKSRGAEFITEPIDKYGEARCYIRDPDGYIIEVGQSDPGVKYG
;
A
#
# COMPACT_ATOMS: atom_id res chain seq x y z
N MET A 1 6.24 -20.51 9.00
CA MET A 1 5.94 -19.13 8.57
C MET A 1 6.70 -18.16 9.45
N THR A 2 7.39 -17.20 8.86
CA THR A 2 8.08 -16.14 9.59
C THR A 2 7.12 -15.00 9.95
N ASN A 3 7.50 -14.14 10.91
CA ASN A 3 6.68 -13.00 11.31
C ASN A 3 6.61 -11.89 10.25
N VAL A 4 7.25 -12.07 9.11
CA VAL A 4 7.21 -11.12 7.99
C VAL A 4 6.44 -11.66 6.78
N GLU A 5 6.03 -12.91 6.81
CA GLU A 5 5.22 -13.49 5.74
C GLU A 5 3.75 -13.10 5.91
N VAL A 6 3.11 -12.78 4.80
CA VAL A 6 1.68 -12.48 4.82
C VAL A 6 0.87 -13.75 5.06
N ASP A 7 -0.27 -13.60 5.73
CA ASP A 7 -1.26 -14.68 5.82
C ASP A 7 -1.76 -14.96 4.39
N LYS A 8 -1.66 -16.22 3.98
CA LYS A 8 -1.99 -16.63 2.60
C LYS A 8 -3.49 -16.73 2.32
N LYS A 9 -4.31 -16.00 3.03
CA LYS A 9 -5.72 -15.89 2.66
C LYS A 9 -5.83 -15.20 1.32
N THR A 10 -6.51 -15.83 0.39
CA THR A 10 -6.81 -15.23 -0.90
C THR A 10 -8.15 -14.51 -0.80
N TYR A 11 -8.15 -13.26 -1.19
CA TYR A 11 -9.38 -12.48 -1.31
C TYR A 11 -9.75 -12.40 -2.79
N GLU A 12 -10.89 -12.96 -3.13
CA GLU A 12 -11.37 -12.98 -4.52
C GLU A 12 -11.83 -11.59 -4.95
N MET A 13 -11.36 -11.15 -6.11
CA MET A 13 -11.79 -9.89 -6.72
C MET A 13 -12.13 -10.12 -8.19
N PRO A 14 -13.25 -9.60 -8.69
CA PRO A 14 -14.30 -8.93 -7.90
C PRO A 14 -15.03 -9.91 -6.98
N PRO A 15 -15.67 -9.43 -5.91
CA PRO A 15 -16.37 -10.33 -5.00
C PRO A 15 -17.62 -10.92 -5.67
N LYS A 16 -17.96 -12.16 -5.32
CA LYS A 16 -19.18 -12.81 -5.78
C LYS A 16 -20.38 -12.50 -4.91
N GLU A 17 -20.13 -12.15 -3.65
CA GLU A 17 -21.15 -11.78 -2.68
C GLU A 17 -20.63 -10.63 -1.82
N GLY A 18 -21.54 -9.79 -1.34
CA GLY A 18 -21.19 -8.65 -0.50
C GLY A 18 -20.25 -7.66 -1.22
N PHE A 19 -19.29 -7.16 -0.48
CA PHE A 19 -18.32 -6.20 -1.02
C PHE A 19 -16.93 -6.41 -0.43
N THR A 20 -15.92 -5.95 -1.15
CA THR A 20 -14.53 -5.92 -0.67
C THR A 20 -14.00 -4.50 -0.79
N VAL A 21 -12.89 -4.25 -0.13
CA VAL A 21 -12.23 -2.93 -0.17
C VAL A 21 -10.90 -3.08 -0.90
N ALA A 22 -10.67 -2.22 -1.85
CA ALA A 22 -9.39 -2.06 -2.52
C ALA A 22 -8.97 -0.60 -2.41
N HIS A 23 -7.70 -0.32 -2.57
CA HIS A 23 -7.16 1.03 -2.48
C HIS A 23 -6.58 1.45 -3.83
N PHE A 24 -6.95 2.65 -4.26
CA PHE A 24 -6.48 3.19 -5.54
C PHE A 24 -5.38 4.22 -5.29
N LEU A 25 -4.27 4.08 -6.01
CA LEU A 25 -3.18 5.05 -5.99
C LEU A 25 -2.98 5.61 -7.40
N THR A 26 -2.92 6.92 -7.48
CA THR A 26 -2.46 7.60 -8.69
C THR A 26 -0.94 7.59 -8.69
N VAL A 27 -0.34 7.07 -9.75
CA VAL A 27 1.11 6.89 -9.86
C VAL A 27 1.63 7.57 -11.12
N ALA A 28 2.89 7.98 -11.09
CA ALA A 28 3.53 8.58 -12.26
C ALA A 28 3.93 7.53 -13.30
N ASP A 29 4.27 6.32 -12.84
CA ASP A 29 4.75 5.23 -13.69
C ASP A 29 4.19 3.91 -13.17
N MET A 30 3.28 3.32 -13.92
CA MET A 30 2.56 2.12 -13.49
C MET A 30 3.48 0.92 -13.28
N GLU A 31 4.40 0.69 -14.22
CA GLU A 31 5.30 -0.46 -14.12
C GLU A 31 6.28 -0.30 -12.96
N ARG A 32 6.88 0.86 -12.80
CA ARG A 32 7.78 1.16 -11.68
C ARG A 32 7.10 0.91 -10.34
N SER A 33 5.89 1.44 -10.17
CA SER A 33 5.16 1.30 -8.91
C SER A 33 4.72 -0.13 -8.67
N ALA A 34 4.25 -0.84 -9.70
CA ALA A 34 3.91 -2.25 -9.57
C ALA A 34 5.10 -3.09 -9.12
N ARG A 35 6.27 -2.87 -9.74
CA ARG A 35 7.49 -3.59 -9.37
C ARG A 35 7.97 -3.25 -7.97
N TYR A 36 7.77 -2.00 -7.53
CA TYR A 36 8.09 -1.60 -6.16
C TYR A 36 7.27 -2.40 -5.14
N TYR A 37 5.95 -2.44 -5.31
CA TYR A 37 5.07 -3.16 -4.38
C TYR A 37 5.27 -4.67 -4.44
N GLU A 38 5.60 -5.21 -5.59
CA GLU A 38 5.98 -6.62 -5.74
C GLU A 38 7.27 -6.92 -4.97
N LYS A 39 8.30 -6.11 -5.16
CA LYS A 39 9.63 -6.33 -4.58
C LYS A 39 9.65 -6.12 -3.07
N VAL A 40 9.07 -5.04 -2.58
CA VAL A 40 9.17 -4.68 -1.16
C VAL A 40 8.22 -5.53 -0.31
N PHE A 41 6.98 -5.67 -0.73
CA PHE A 41 5.92 -6.26 0.10
C PHE A 41 5.46 -7.63 -0.37
N ASP A 42 6.17 -8.28 -1.28
CA ASP A 42 5.72 -9.54 -1.90
C ASP A 42 4.35 -9.42 -2.56
N GLY A 43 4.05 -8.26 -3.12
CA GLY A 43 2.81 -8.05 -3.86
C GLY A 43 2.73 -8.99 -5.06
N ARG A 44 1.53 -9.52 -5.31
CA ARG A 44 1.28 -10.38 -6.46
C ARG A 44 0.60 -9.57 -7.55
N ILE A 45 1.32 -9.32 -8.64
CA ILE A 45 0.77 -8.61 -9.80
C ILE A 45 -0.20 -9.54 -10.53
N LEU A 46 -1.46 -9.15 -10.59
CA LEU A 46 -2.51 -9.94 -11.24
C LEU A 46 -2.76 -9.46 -12.68
N SER A 47 -2.54 -8.17 -12.93
CA SER A 47 -2.62 -7.57 -14.25
C SER A 47 -1.81 -6.29 -14.28
N MET A 48 -1.09 -6.06 -15.36
CA MET A 48 -0.32 -4.83 -15.57
C MET A 48 -1.14 -3.70 -16.20
N GLY A 49 -2.44 -3.91 -16.37
CA GLY A 49 -3.27 -2.95 -17.07
C GLY A 49 -3.06 -3.03 -18.59
N ASP A 50 -3.53 -2.01 -19.29
CA ASP A 50 -3.39 -1.94 -20.75
C ASP A 50 -3.18 -0.48 -21.20
N THR A 51 -3.03 -0.31 -22.50
CA THR A 51 -2.84 1.02 -23.11
C THR A 51 -4.16 1.80 -23.25
N GLU A 52 -5.29 1.20 -22.93
CA GLU A 52 -6.62 1.81 -23.05
C GLU A 52 -7.14 2.36 -21.72
N GLY A 53 -6.33 2.34 -20.68
CA GLY A 53 -6.66 2.95 -19.39
C GLY A 53 -7.00 1.98 -18.26
N ALA A 54 -6.86 0.68 -18.47
CA ALA A 54 -7.05 -0.29 -17.39
C ALA A 54 -5.92 -0.16 -16.37
N PRO A 55 -6.24 -0.16 -15.06
CA PRO A 55 -5.21 -0.04 -14.01
C PRO A 55 -4.41 -1.32 -13.83
N VAL A 56 -3.28 -1.19 -13.16
CA VAL A 56 -2.58 -2.35 -12.58
C VAL A 56 -3.40 -2.87 -11.40
N TYR A 57 -3.50 -4.18 -11.29
CA TYR A 57 -4.07 -4.84 -10.12
C TYR A 57 -2.97 -5.62 -9.43
N ILE A 58 -2.71 -5.29 -8.16
CA ILE A 58 -1.72 -5.99 -7.37
C ILE A 58 -2.31 -6.34 -6.01
N GLN A 59 -2.15 -7.60 -5.59
CA GLN A 59 -2.62 -8.06 -4.29
C GLN A 59 -1.48 -7.96 -3.28
N ILE A 60 -1.74 -7.28 -2.17
CA ILE A 60 -0.83 -7.20 -1.03
C ILE A 60 -1.60 -7.68 0.18
N ALA A 61 -1.15 -8.79 0.81
CA ALA A 61 -1.82 -9.36 1.97
C ALA A 61 -3.34 -9.50 1.72
N ASN A 62 -4.15 -8.86 2.54
CA ASN A 62 -5.61 -8.93 2.49
C ASN A 62 -6.25 -7.77 1.70
N THR A 63 -5.47 -7.04 0.91
CA THR A 63 -6.04 -5.95 0.12
C THR A 63 -5.50 -5.96 -1.31
N TRP A 64 -6.18 -5.23 -2.17
CA TRP A 64 -5.75 -4.99 -3.53
C TRP A 64 -5.39 -3.53 -3.71
N LEU A 65 -4.29 -3.27 -4.41
CA LEU A 65 -3.97 -1.94 -4.92
C LEU A 65 -4.30 -1.88 -6.40
N LEU A 66 -4.96 -0.80 -6.78
CA LEU A 66 -5.18 -0.43 -8.17
C LEU A 66 -4.27 0.76 -8.45
N LEU A 67 -3.42 0.64 -9.45
CA LEU A 67 -2.46 1.69 -9.79
C LEU A 67 -2.78 2.20 -11.19
N ASN A 68 -2.92 3.52 -11.33
CA ASN A 68 -3.10 4.12 -12.64
C ASN A 68 -2.49 5.51 -12.66
N VAL A 69 -2.23 6.00 -13.86
CA VAL A 69 -1.76 7.38 -14.03
C VAL A 69 -2.89 8.36 -13.77
N GLY A 70 -2.53 9.56 -13.37
CA GLY A 70 -3.50 10.60 -13.08
C GLY A 70 -4.18 11.15 -14.32
N GLY A 71 -5.03 12.11 -14.09
CA GLY A 71 -5.78 12.78 -15.12
C GLY A 71 -7.19 13.12 -14.71
N GLY A 72 -7.98 13.48 -15.66
CA GLY A 72 -9.36 13.89 -15.45
C GLY A 72 -9.58 15.37 -15.72
N PRO A 73 -10.79 15.90 -15.49
CA PRO A 73 -12.00 15.16 -15.09
C PRO A 73 -12.48 14.12 -16.12
N THR A 74 -13.30 13.19 -15.64
CA THR A 74 -13.92 12.18 -16.49
C THR A 74 -15.44 12.19 -16.31
N PRO A 75 -16.24 11.58 -17.21
CA PRO A 75 -17.70 11.62 -17.09
C PRO A 75 -18.26 11.06 -15.77
N ASP A 76 -17.57 10.09 -15.17
CA ASP A 76 -17.99 9.47 -13.91
C ASP A 76 -17.48 10.22 -12.66
N LYS A 77 -16.60 11.21 -12.84
CA LYS A 77 -16.13 12.12 -11.78
C LYS A 77 -15.78 13.48 -12.39
N PRO A 78 -16.82 14.23 -12.78
CA PRO A 78 -16.66 15.39 -13.67
C PRO A 78 -15.97 16.61 -13.04
N THR A 79 -15.76 16.61 -11.74
CA THR A 79 -15.12 17.70 -11.02
C THR A 79 -13.79 17.31 -10.37
N VAL A 80 -13.33 16.07 -10.60
CA VAL A 80 -12.17 15.52 -9.89
C VAL A 80 -11.00 15.32 -10.85
N ILE A 81 -9.83 15.78 -10.43
CA ILE A 81 -8.57 15.50 -11.09
C ILE A 81 -7.76 14.61 -10.15
N LEU A 82 -7.27 13.49 -10.68
CA LEU A 82 -6.37 12.59 -9.94
C LEU A 82 -4.93 12.94 -10.29
N SER A 83 -4.10 13.09 -9.26
CA SER A 83 -2.68 13.40 -9.46
C SER A 83 -1.85 12.71 -8.39
N VAL A 84 -0.56 12.51 -8.68
CA VAL A 84 0.39 12.16 -7.61
C VAL A 84 0.42 13.30 -6.59
N PRO A 85 0.83 13.05 -5.33
CA PRO A 85 0.86 14.11 -4.34
C PRO A 85 1.73 15.29 -4.82
N PRO A 86 1.16 16.50 -4.97
CA PRO A 86 1.96 17.66 -5.39
C PRO A 86 2.95 18.11 -4.31
N ASP A 87 2.64 17.83 -3.05
CA ASP A 87 3.53 18.06 -1.93
C ASP A 87 3.58 16.76 -1.10
N PRO A 88 4.69 16.03 -1.13
CA PRO A 88 4.79 14.74 -0.43
C PRO A 88 4.79 14.87 1.10
N ASN A 89 4.87 16.07 1.63
CA ASN A 89 4.77 16.33 3.06
C ASN A 89 3.36 16.77 3.51
N ARG A 90 2.40 16.82 2.57
CA ARG A 90 1.02 17.26 2.84
C ARG A 90 0.04 16.25 2.27
N LEU A 91 -0.14 15.17 2.99
CA LEU A 91 -1.00 14.05 2.59
C LEU A 91 -2.20 13.95 3.52
N SER A 92 -3.34 13.58 2.97
CA SER A 92 -4.60 13.48 3.70
C SER A 92 -4.98 12.06 4.09
N SER A 93 -4.31 11.06 3.53
CA SER A 93 -4.57 9.66 3.85
C SER A 93 -3.32 8.83 3.58
N PHE A 94 -3.29 7.62 4.13
CA PHE A 94 -2.18 6.70 3.90
C PHE A 94 -2.66 5.27 4.11
N MET A 95 -1.97 4.34 3.46
CA MET A 95 -2.16 2.92 3.69
C MET A 95 -1.52 2.54 5.01
N ASN A 96 -2.20 1.74 5.80
CA ASN A 96 -1.73 1.30 7.12
C ASN A 96 -1.49 -0.20 7.09
N ILE A 97 -0.27 -0.62 7.35
CA ILE A 97 0.11 -2.03 7.41
C ILE A 97 0.33 -2.40 8.88
N ARG A 98 -0.44 -3.37 9.36
CA ARG A 98 -0.31 -3.86 10.74
C ARG A 98 0.52 -5.14 10.73
N VAL A 99 1.57 -5.19 11.53
CA VAL A 99 2.56 -6.26 11.50
C VAL A 99 2.72 -6.93 12.86
N ALA A 100 3.17 -8.18 12.84
CA ALA A 100 3.45 -8.94 14.05
C ALA A 100 4.83 -8.60 14.63
N ASP A 101 5.80 -8.25 13.78
CA ASP A 101 7.17 -7.97 14.18
C ASP A 101 7.73 -6.82 13.34
N ILE A 102 7.61 -5.61 13.88
CA ILE A 102 7.98 -4.40 13.15
C ILE A 102 9.50 -4.30 12.90
N GLN A 103 10.33 -4.79 13.82
CA GLN A 103 11.78 -4.75 13.65
C GLN A 103 12.21 -5.65 12.48
N ALA A 104 11.62 -6.83 12.38
CA ALA A 104 11.90 -7.75 11.28
C ALA A 104 11.41 -7.18 9.94
N CYS A 105 10.21 -6.60 9.91
CA CYS A 105 9.67 -5.94 8.72
C CYS A 105 10.53 -4.73 8.31
N TYR A 106 10.93 -3.91 9.25
CA TYR A 106 11.79 -2.75 8.98
C TYR A 106 13.09 -3.19 8.29
N LYS A 107 13.79 -4.18 8.84
CA LYS A 107 15.04 -4.68 8.29
C LYS A 107 14.84 -5.28 6.90
N LEU A 108 13.83 -6.12 6.74
CA LEU A 108 13.56 -6.80 5.47
C LEU A 108 13.17 -5.82 4.38
N TRP A 109 12.20 -4.95 4.63
CA TRP A 109 11.71 -4.03 3.61
C TRP A 109 12.74 -2.96 3.26
N LYS A 110 13.53 -2.52 4.25
CA LYS A 110 14.66 -1.62 3.99
C LYS A 110 15.69 -2.29 3.07
N SER A 111 15.99 -3.57 3.29
CA SER A 111 16.91 -4.32 2.44
C SER A 111 16.40 -4.48 1.00
N ARG A 112 15.08 -4.41 0.82
CA ARG A 112 14.42 -4.48 -0.49
C ARG A 112 14.26 -3.12 -1.16
N GLY A 113 14.74 -2.06 -0.53
CA GLY A 113 14.72 -0.72 -1.13
C GLY A 113 13.66 0.23 -0.61
N ALA A 114 12.91 -0.14 0.42
CA ALA A 114 11.94 0.79 1.02
C ALA A 114 12.66 1.95 1.70
N GLU A 115 12.17 3.16 1.45
CA GLU A 115 12.67 4.39 2.07
C GLU A 115 11.86 4.67 3.33
N PHE A 116 12.47 4.46 4.50
CA PHE A 116 11.83 4.74 5.77
C PHE A 116 12.10 6.17 6.20
N ILE A 117 11.07 6.87 6.69
CA ILE A 117 11.22 8.23 7.21
C ILE A 117 11.97 8.20 8.53
N THR A 118 11.65 7.23 9.40
CA THR A 118 12.38 6.97 10.66
C THR A 118 12.47 5.47 10.90
N GLU A 119 13.32 5.10 11.86
CA GLU A 119 13.26 3.77 12.48
C GLU A 119 11.95 3.63 13.27
N PRO A 120 11.54 2.40 13.64
CA PRO A 120 10.37 2.21 14.49
C PRO A 120 10.50 2.99 15.81
N ILE A 121 9.44 3.68 16.17
CA ILE A 121 9.34 4.51 17.37
C ILE A 121 8.16 4.03 18.21
N ASP A 122 8.36 3.83 19.50
CA ASP A 122 7.29 3.50 20.43
C ASP A 122 6.40 4.72 20.66
N LYS A 123 5.10 4.55 20.49
CA LYS A 123 4.14 5.62 20.67
C LYS A 123 2.73 5.11 20.96
N TYR A 124 2.14 5.60 22.04
CA TYR A 124 0.74 5.33 22.39
C TYR A 124 0.35 3.84 22.37
N GLY A 125 1.17 2.99 23.00
CA GLY A 125 0.88 1.56 23.10
C GLY A 125 1.13 0.79 21.81
N GLU A 126 1.94 1.32 20.92
CA GLU A 126 2.39 0.62 19.73
C GLU A 126 3.75 1.12 19.25
N ALA A 127 4.37 0.38 18.35
CA ALA A 127 5.55 0.83 17.62
C ALA A 127 5.15 1.17 16.19
N ARG A 128 5.66 2.27 15.63
CA ARG A 128 5.34 2.70 14.26
C ARG A 128 6.54 3.25 13.54
N CYS A 129 6.50 3.11 12.24
CA CYS A 129 7.34 3.84 11.31
C CYS A 129 6.58 4.07 10.01
N TYR A 130 7.14 4.91 9.15
CA TYR A 130 6.51 5.26 7.88
C TYR A 130 7.48 5.06 6.74
N ILE A 131 6.95 4.55 5.63
CA ILE A 131 7.67 4.37 4.38
C ILE A 131 7.17 5.41 3.40
N ARG A 132 8.07 5.91 2.57
CA ARG A 132 7.73 6.75 1.43
C ARG A 132 7.82 5.90 0.17
N ASP A 133 6.72 5.82 -0.60
CA ASP A 133 6.72 5.09 -1.86
C ASP A 133 7.33 5.92 -3.00
N PRO A 134 7.48 5.36 -4.22
CA PRO A 134 8.12 6.09 -5.32
C PRO A 134 7.48 7.41 -5.72
N ASP A 135 6.18 7.59 -5.48
CA ASP A 135 5.46 8.83 -5.80
C ASP A 135 5.36 9.78 -4.61
N GLY A 136 5.88 9.40 -3.45
CA GLY A 136 5.83 10.21 -2.25
C GLY A 136 4.66 9.89 -1.32
N TYR A 137 3.85 8.88 -1.63
CA TYR A 137 2.84 8.42 -0.68
C TYR A 137 3.50 7.83 0.55
N ILE A 138 2.91 8.08 1.72
CA ILE A 138 3.38 7.45 2.94
C ILE A 138 2.59 6.17 3.23
N ILE A 139 3.27 5.22 3.85
CA ILE A 139 2.69 3.96 4.30
C ILE A 139 3.08 3.80 5.76
N GLU A 140 2.07 3.69 6.63
CA GLU A 140 2.34 3.42 8.04
C GLU A 140 2.58 1.94 8.26
N VAL A 141 3.62 1.61 9.01
CA VAL A 141 3.87 0.26 9.50
C VAL A 141 3.75 0.32 11.02
N GLY A 142 2.84 -0.46 11.56
CA GLY A 142 2.55 -0.43 12.99
C GLY A 142 2.42 -1.81 13.60
N GLN A 143 2.93 -1.94 14.82
CA GLN A 143 2.78 -3.13 15.64
C GLN A 143 2.14 -2.72 16.96
N SER A 144 1.00 -3.32 17.26
CA SER A 144 0.34 -3.11 18.55
C SER A 144 1.09 -3.83 19.68
N ASP A 145 1.15 -3.22 20.85
CA ASP A 145 1.73 -3.88 22.01
C ASP A 145 0.95 -5.14 22.37
N PRO A 146 1.63 -6.19 22.89
CA PRO A 146 0.95 -7.39 23.37
C PRO A 146 -0.13 -7.03 24.41
N GLY A 147 -1.31 -7.64 24.25
CA GLY A 147 -2.41 -7.41 25.16
C GLY A 147 -3.36 -6.27 24.76
N VAL A 148 -3.00 -5.46 23.78
CA VAL A 148 -3.94 -4.49 23.21
C VAL A 148 -5.03 -5.25 22.46
N LYS A 149 -6.28 -5.00 22.80
CA LYS A 149 -7.44 -5.66 22.18
C LYS A 149 -8.36 -4.62 21.58
N TYR A 150 -8.83 -4.91 20.40
CA TYR A 150 -9.76 -4.04 19.68
C TYR A 150 -11.12 -4.75 19.59
N GLY A 151 -12.10 -4.15 20.19
CA GLY A 151 -13.50 -4.50 20.11
C GLY A 151 -13.94 -5.91 20.43
#